data_36569ca281ec422a1a9189942233dfd1
#
_entry.id   36569ca281ec422a1a9189942233dfd1
#
_cell.length_a   1.000
_cell.length_b   1.000
_cell.length_c   1.000
_cell.angle_alpha   90.00
_cell.angle_beta   90.00
_cell.angle_gamma   90.00
#
_symmetry.space_group_name_H-M   'P 1'
#
loop_
_entity.id
_entity.type
_entity.pdbx_description
1 polymer ?
#
loop_
_entity_poly.entity_id
_entity_poly.type
_entity_poly.pdbx_seq_one_letter_code
_entity_poly.pdbx_strand_id
1 'polypeptide(L)'
;VNLDGRLLSVVYGHPCAVHVDPIEKKPLFHFLPGSGILSLATVGCNLHCLNCQNWEISQANPEDRTHYELSPDEIVLLAQREGCASVAYTYTDPSVYFEYARDAGKTAREQGLKNVLVTAGYLNPAPARELFAVADAANVDLKFIHDDLYQRITTGHLEPVQTYLKLAVEAGVWVEVTNLVIPTLNDGDDDLRLLARWVHEELGPDVPLHFSRFSPRHQMTRLPPTPEDTLERARELAIHEGLRYVYVGNVRGTSSSHTYCPSCGRAVIERVGFRVSKNLLHAGCCKNCGSPVAGVWEDAVIAPELAVPRRIKKTTP
;
A
#
# COMPACT_ATOMS: atom_id res chain seq x y z
N VAL A 1 10.80 -19.24 11.92
CA VAL A 1 11.51 -20.53 12.01
C VAL A 1 10.82 -21.41 13.02
N ASN A 2 10.67 -22.70 12.70
CA ASN A 2 10.14 -23.69 13.65
C ASN A 2 11.34 -24.37 14.35
N LEU A 3 11.45 -24.17 15.65
CA LEU A 3 12.43 -24.84 16.52
C LEU A 3 11.67 -25.70 17.53
N ASP A 4 11.80 -27.01 17.42
CA ASP A 4 11.20 -27.99 18.34
C ASP A 4 9.69 -27.80 18.56
N GLY A 5 8.95 -27.53 17.47
CA GLY A 5 7.50 -27.30 17.50
C GLY A 5 7.07 -25.90 17.91
N ARG A 6 8.02 -24.98 18.18
CA ARG A 6 7.74 -23.57 18.49
C ARG A 6 8.06 -22.69 17.27
N LEU A 7 7.08 -21.90 16.85
CA LEU A 7 7.28 -20.89 15.81
C LEU A 7 7.93 -19.65 16.43
N LEU A 8 9.12 -19.31 15.95
CA LEU A 8 9.89 -18.14 16.40
C LEU A 8 10.07 -17.15 15.26
N SER A 9 9.82 -15.86 15.52
CA SER A 9 10.17 -14.77 14.63
C SER A 9 11.66 -14.43 14.83
N VAL A 10 12.48 -14.71 13.82
CA VAL A 10 13.93 -14.40 13.83
C VAL A 10 14.24 -13.04 13.21
N VAL A 11 13.21 -12.29 12.82
CA VAL A 11 13.33 -10.96 12.19
C VAL A 11 12.76 -9.83 13.07
N TYR A 12 12.31 -10.16 14.28
CA TYR A 12 11.81 -9.18 15.24
C TYR A 12 12.92 -8.20 15.65
N GLY A 13 12.67 -6.90 15.43
CA GLY A 13 13.68 -5.87 15.70
C GLY A 13 14.78 -5.73 14.65
N HIS A 14 14.72 -6.54 13.56
CA HIS A 14 15.78 -6.58 12.55
C HIS A 14 15.29 -6.21 11.14
N PRO A 15 14.81 -4.95 10.90
CA PRO A 15 14.41 -4.54 9.57
C PRO A 15 15.63 -4.45 8.63
N CYS A 16 15.47 -4.98 7.40
CA CYS A 16 16.50 -4.91 6.35
C CYS A 16 16.36 -3.67 5.47
N ALA A 17 15.21 -3.00 5.52
CA ALA A 17 14.96 -1.75 4.81
C ALA A 17 14.24 -0.75 5.73
N VAL A 18 14.77 0.48 5.78
CA VAL A 18 14.18 1.60 6.52
C VAL A 18 14.37 2.87 5.69
N HIS A 19 13.26 3.54 5.32
CA HIS A 19 13.28 4.73 4.46
C HIS A 19 12.19 5.72 4.88
N VAL A 20 12.46 7.00 4.66
CA VAL A 20 11.42 8.03 4.67
C VAL A 20 10.92 8.19 3.23
N ASP A 21 9.62 7.99 3.05
CA ASP A 21 8.95 8.09 1.76
C ASP A 21 7.79 9.12 1.84
N PRO A 22 7.34 9.69 0.72
CA PRO A 22 6.01 10.31 0.68
C PRO A 22 4.92 9.24 0.79
N ILE A 23 3.81 9.58 1.44
CA ILE A 23 2.68 8.65 1.66
C ILE A 23 2.12 8.11 0.32
N GLU A 24 2.13 8.93 -0.74
CA GLU A 24 1.68 8.56 -2.08
C GLU A 24 2.46 7.38 -2.68
N LYS A 25 3.69 7.14 -2.21
CA LYS A 25 4.48 5.96 -2.63
C LYS A 25 3.98 4.66 -2.01
N LYS A 26 3.06 4.75 -1.03
CA LYS A 26 2.36 3.60 -0.43
C LYS A 26 1.00 3.33 -1.06
N PRO A 27 0.77 3.73 -2.30
CA PRO A 27 -0.47 4.09 -2.99
C PRO A 27 -1.63 4.41 -2.03
N LEU A 28 -1.40 5.43 -1.17
CA LEU A 28 -2.41 6.02 -0.30
C LEU A 28 -2.61 7.47 -0.72
N PHE A 29 -3.69 7.72 -1.46
CA PHE A 29 -4.00 9.02 -2.04
C PHE A 29 -5.07 9.77 -1.26
N HIS A 30 -5.82 9.05 -0.42
CA HIS A 30 -6.88 9.58 0.43
C HIS A 30 -6.57 9.46 1.93
N PHE A 31 -5.32 9.22 2.27
CA PHE A 31 -4.85 9.16 3.64
C PHE A 31 -3.65 10.10 3.82
N LEU A 32 -3.82 11.18 4.58
CA LEU A 32 -2.79 12.19 4.90
C LEU A 32 -1.94 12.64 3.70
N PRO A 33 -2.55 13.09 2.57
CA PRO A 33 -1.83 13.37 1.33
C PRO A 33 -0.73 14.42 1.53
N GLY A 34 0.46 14.13 0.98
CA GLY A 34 1.64 14.98 1.07
C GLY A 34 2.46 14.79 2.34
N SER A 35 2.05 13.94 3.26
CA SER A 35 2.81 13.64 4.48
C SER A 35 4.01 12.72 4.24
N GLY A 36 4.99 12.78 5.14
CA GLY A 36 6.09 11.82 5.22
C GLY A 36 5.70 10.58 6.01
N ILE A 37 6.20 9.41 5.59
CA ILE A 37 6.00 8.12 6.24
C ILE A 37 7.32 7.38 6.43
N LEU A 38 7.57 6.88 7.63
CA LEU A 38 8.70 6.00 7.89
C LEU A 38 8.34 4.58 7.45
N SER A 39 9.03 4.07 6.46
CA SER A 39 8.76 2.77 5.82
C SER A 39 9.77 1.74 6.26
N LEU A 40 9.32 0.59 6.72
CA LEU A 40 10.21 -0.49 7.14
C LEU A 40 9.77 -1.85 6.61
N ALA A 41 10.76 -2.74 6.42
CA ALA A 41 10.56 -4.14 6.08
C ALA A 41 11.61 -5.02 6.74
N THR A 42 11.23 -6.24 7.06
CA THR A 42 12.16 -7.33 7.31
C THR A 42 12.33 -8.17 6.04
N VAL A 43 13.23 -9.14 6.06
CA VAL A 43 13.29 -10.16 4.99
C VAL A 43 12.14 -11.15 5.09
N GLY A 44 11.81 -11.76 3.96
CA GLY A 44 10.76 -12.78 3.85
C GLY A 44 9.41 -12.23 3.38
N CYS A 45 8.63 -13.11 2.80
CA CYS A 45 7.24 -12.89 2.41
C CYS A 45 6.53 -14.24 2.42
N ASN A 46 5.25 -14.27 2.73
CA ASN A 46 4.43 -15.47 2.70
C ASN A 46 3.88 -15.82 1.30
N LEU A 47 4.18 -15.00 0.29
CA LEU A 47 3.91 -15.24 -1.14
C LEU A 47 5.20 -15.31 -1.94
N HIS A 48 5.16 -16.03 -3.09
CA HIS A 48 6.30 -16.22 -4.01
C HIS A 48 5.98 -15.66 -5.39
N CYS A 49 5.59 -14.37 -5.46
CA CYS A 49 5.17 -13.74 -6.69
C CYS A 49 6.28 -13.73 -7.75
N LEU A 50 6.01 -14.27 -8.93
CA LEU A 50 6.96 -14.34 -10.05
C LEU A 50 7.40 -12.95 -10.55
N ASN A 51 6.59 -11.91 -10.31
CA ASN A 51 6.82 -10.53 -10.70
C ASN A 51 7.30 -9.63 -9.54
N CYS A 52 7.74 -10.19 -8.42
CA CYS A 52 8.05 -9.42 -7.22
C CYS A 52 9.10 -8.35 -7.49
N GLN A 53 8.77 -7.09 -7.20
CA GLN A 53 9.71 -5.97 -7.34
C GLN A 53 10.78 -5.96 -6.24
N ASN A 54 10.45 -6.51 -5.07
CA ASN A 54 11.31 -6.58 -3.90
C ASN A 54 11.83 -8.01 -3.65
N TRP A 55 11.97 -8.81 -4.70
CA TRP A 55 12.36 -10.22 -4.61
C TRP A 55 13.67 -10.43 -3.85
N GLU A 56 14.60 -9.47 -3.92
CA GLU A 56 15.89 -9.53 -3.26
C GLU A 56 15.79 -9.58 -1.72
N ILE A 57 14.72 -9.05 -1.14
CA ILE A 57 14.46 -9.10 0.31
C ILE A 57 13.29 -10.02 0.66
N SER A 58 12.29 -10.14 -0.22
CA SER A 58 11.10 -10.96 0.05
C SER A 58 11.38 -12.47 -0.07
N GLN A 59 12.42 -12.86 -0.83
CA GLN A 59 12.84 -14.27 -1.02
C GLN A 59 14.18 -14.58 -0.34
N ALA A 60 14.69 -13.68 0.52
CA ALA A 60 15.92 -13.86 1.24
C ALA A 60 15.69 -14.48 2.62
N ASN A 61 16.70 -15.20 3.13
CA ASN A 61 16.75 -15.59 4.53
C ASN A 61 17.38 -14.48 5.39
N PRO A 62 17.13 -14.45 6.70
CA PRO A 62 17.67 -13.43 7.60
C PRO A 62 19.18 -13.26 7.54
N GLU A 63 19.92 -14.36 7.42
CA GLU A 63 21.38 -14.41 7.33
C GLU A 63 21.94 -13.87 6.00
N ASP A 64 21.13 -13.81 4.96
CA ASP A 64 21.56 -13.37 3.61
C ASP A 64 21.60 -11.84 3.46
N ARG A 65 21.05 -11.10 4.44
CA ARG A 65 20.89 -9.65 4.35
C ARG A 65 21.33 -8.91 5.60
N THR A 66 22.02 -7.81 5.39
CA THR A 66 22.28 -6.87 6.48
C THR A 66 20.98 -6.23 6.95
N HIS A 67 20.82 -6.06 8.23
CA HIS A 67 19.66 -5.45 8.88
C HIS A 67 20.10 -4.35 9.85
N TYR A 68 19.11 -3.56 10.29
CA TYR A 68 19.25 -2.63 11.40
C TYR A 68 18.82 -3.34 12.67
N GLU A 69 19.26 -2.85 13.82
CA GLU A 69 18.67 -3.19 15.10
C GLU A 69 17.78 -2.02 15.51
N LEU A 70 16.48 -2.22 15.53
CA LEU A 70 15.49 -1.19 15.86
C LEU A 70 14.36 -1.81 16.67
N SER A 71 14.31 -1.48 17.94
CA SER A 71 13.16 -1.78 18.79
C SER A 71 11.91 -0.99 18.36
N PRO A 72 10.70 -1.37 18.77
CA PRO A 72 9.49 -0.59 18.57
C PRO A 72 9.62 0.89 18.96
N ASP A 73 10.25 1.18 20.10
CA ASP A 73 10.46 2.56 20.57
C ASP A 73 11.41 3.35 19.66
N GLU A 74 12.49 2.71 19.20
CA GLU A 74 13.43 3.35 18.29
C GLU A 74 12.83 3.66 16.92
N ILE A 75 11.89 2.84 16.41
CA ILE A 75 11.11 3.15 15.21
C ILE A 75 10.34 4.45 15.40
N VAL A 76 9.66 4.59 16.52
CA VAL A 76 8.84 5.77 16.83
C VAL A 76 9.71 7.02 16.96
N LEU A 77 10.80 6.94 17.72
CA LEU A 77 11.76 8.03 17.85
C LEU A 77 12.34 8.44 16.50
N LEU A 78 12.64 7.47 15.63
CA LEU A 78 13.13 7.72 14.29
C LEU A 78 12.07 8.42 13.42
N ALA A 79 10.82 7.96 13.44
CA ALA A 79 9.73 8.57 12.69
C ALA A 79 9.49 10.02 13.14
N GLN A 80 9.49 10.29 14.43
CA GLN A 80 9.33 11.64 14.98
C GLN A 80 10.50 12.54 14.60
N ARG A 81 11.74 12.06 14.71
CA ARG A 81 12.93 12.81 14.33
C ARG A 81 12.94 13.19 12.85
N GLU A 82 12.46 12.31 11.99
CA GLU A 82 12.37 12.56 10.54
C GLU A 82 11.09 13.32 10.15
N GLY A 83 10.25 13.73 11.09
CA GLY A 83 9.02 14.49 10.85
C GLY A 83 7.95 13.69 10.10
N CYS A 84 7.94 12.36 10.26
CA CYS A 84 6.93 11.51 9.65
C CYS A 84 5.62 11.56 10.44
N ALA A 85 4.50 11.64 9.74
CA ALA A 85 3.16 11.56 10.35
C ALA A 85 2.75 10.11 10.65
N SER A 86 3.41 9.15 10.02
CA SER A 86 3.04 7.73 10.09
C SER A 86 4.22 6.78 9.90
N VAL A 87 3.98 5.52 10.26
CA VAL A 87 4.89 4.38 10.04
C VAL A 87 4.22 3.39 9.09
N ALA A 88 4.94 2.92 8.06
CA ALA A 88 4.48 1.89 7.14
C ALA A 88 5.24 0.58 7.31
N TYR A 89 4.49 -0.48 7.47
CA TYR A 89 4.95 -1.87 7.41
C TYR A 89 4.75 -2.35 5.95
N THR A 90 5.86 -2.45 5.18
CA THR A 90 5.80 -2.45 3.70
C THR A 90 6.95 -3.20 3.04
N TYR A 91 7.09 -3.11 1.71
CA TYR A 91 8.09 -3.69 0.79
C TYR A 91 8.09 -5.21 0.71
N THR A 92 8.07 -5.92 1.84
CA THR A 92 7.73 -7.32 2.01
C THR A 92 6.32 -7.39 2.60
N ASP A 93 5.91 -8.51 3.16
CA ASP A 93 4.58 -8.58 3.77
C ASP A 93 4.65 -8.52 5.31
N PRO A 94 3.88 -7.62 5.97
CA PRO A 94 3.88 -7.52 7.43
C PRO A 94 3.42 -8.78 8.16
N SER A 95 2.78 -9.72 7.47
CA SER A 95 2.40 -11.02 8.03
C SER A 95 3.59 -11.86 8.50
N VAL A 96 4.78 -11.71 7.87
CA VAL A 96 5.97 -12.49 8.23
C VAL A 96 6.76 -11.89 9.40
N TYR A 97 6.49 -10.64 9.76
CA TYR A 97 7.02 -9.97 10.96
C TYR A 97 5.90 -9.40 11.83
N PHE A 98 4.83 -10.17 11.92
CA PHE A 98 3.56 -9.82 12.54
C PHE A 98 3.70 -9.22 13.94
N GLU A 99 4.41 -9.89 14.85
CA GLU A 99 4.58 -9.43 16.22
C GLU A 99 5.31 -8.09 16.27
N TYR A 100 6.33 -7.92 15.44
CA TYR A 100 7.09 -6.68 15.36
C TYR A 100 6.25 -5.52 14.81
N ALA A 101 5.47 -5.77 13.76
CA ALA A 101 4.55 -4.77 13.19
C ALA A 101 3.45 -4.38 14.20
N ARG A 102 2.88 -5.37 14.90
CA ARG A 102 1.86 -5.14 15.94
C ARG A 102 2.41 -4.32 17.11
N ASP A 103 3.57 -4.70 17.63
CA ASP A 103 4.14 -4.07 18.83
C ASP A 103 4.65 -2.65 18.50
N ALA A 104 5.32 -2.47 17.37
CA ALA A 104 5.69 -1.14 16.88
C ALA A 104 4.45 -0.27 16.58
N GLY A 105 3.37 -0.87 16.06
CA GLY A 105 2.11 -0.18 15.83
C GLY A 105 1.44 0.32 17.12
N LYS A 106 1.49 -0.46 18.19
CA LYS A 106 1.01 -0.02 19.52
C LYS A 106 1.81 1.18 20.02
N THR A 107 3.15 1.07 20.03
CA THR A 107 4.03 2.15 20.47
C THR A 107 3.83 3.42 19.64
N ALA A 108 3.71 3.29 18.30
CA ALA A 108 3.48 4.42 17.41
C ALA A 108 2.15 5.13 17.70
N ARG A 109 1.07 4.37 17.92
CA ARG A 109 -0.25 4.91 18.25
C ARG A 109 -0.25 5.65 19.60
N GLU A 110 0.42 5.11 20.61
CA GLU A 110 0.56 5.75 21.94
C GLU A 110 1.31 7.09 21.85
N GLN A 111 2.16 7.25 20.86
CA GLN A 111 2.93 8.47 20.60
C GLN A 111 2.30 9.38 19.53
N GLY A 112 1.05 9.10 19.12
CA GLY A 112 0.28 9.92 18.18
C GLY A 112 0.64 9.77 16.72
N LEU A 113 1.49 8.79 16.34
CA LEU A 113 1.77 8.45 14.96
C LEU A 113 0.69 7.51 14.40
N LYS A 114 0.44 7.62 13.09
CA LYS A 114 -0.45 6.72 12.36
C LYS A 114 0.28 5.48 11.86
N ASN A 115 -0.44 4.37 11.72
CA ASN A 115 0.09 3.10 11.25
C ASN A 115 -0.53 2.71 9.92
N VAL A 116 0.31 2.31 8.98
CA VAL A 116 -0.06 1.94 7.62
C VAL A 116 0.44 0.53 7.30
N LEU A 117 -0.48 -0.32 6.83
CA LEU A 117 -0.15 -1.64 6.28
C LEU A 117 -0.09 -1.56 4.75
N VAL A 118 1.03 -1.98 4.14
CA VAL A 118 1.11 -2.20 2.69
C VAL A 118 1.37 -3.68 2.49
N THR A 119 0.35 -4.41 2.07
CA THR A 119 0.30 -5.86 2.20
C THR A 119 -0.38 -6.53 1.00
N ALA A 120 -0.09 -7.80 0.80
CA ALA A 120 -0.86 -8.65 -0.11
C ALA A 120 -2.20 -9.12 0.52
N GLY A 121 -2.46 -8.83 1.79
CA GLY A 121 -3.67 -9.24 2.48
C GLY A 121 -3.80 -10.77 2.66
N TYR A 122 -2.72 -11.50 2.55
CA TYR A 122 -2.73 -12.96 2.64
C TYR A 122 -2.47 -13.42 4.08
N LEU A 123 -3.44 -13.21 4.94
CA LEU A 123 -3.36 -13.47 6.38
C LEU A 123 -4.70 -13.99 6.90
N ASN A 124 -4.65 -14.94 7.82
CA ASN A 124 -5.84 -15.49 8.45
C ASN A 124 -6.63 -14.42 9.24
N PRO A 125 -7.97 -14.56 9.38
CA PRO A 125 -8.82 -13.55 10.02
C PRO A 125 -8.41 -13.17 11.45
N ALA A 126 -8.00 -14.12 12.28
CA ALA A 126 -7.66 -13.83 13.67
C ALA A 126 -6.44 -12.89 13.80
N PRO A 127 -5.25 -13.20 13.23
CA PRO A 127 -4.12 -12.26 13.28
C PRO A 127 -4.39 -10.98 12.46
N ALA A 128 -5.19 -11.00 11.39
CA ALA A 128 -5.56 -9.80 10.66
C ALA A 128 -6.27 -8.79 11.58
N ARG A 129 -7.24 -9.24 12.39
CA ARG A 129 -7.93 -8.39 13.36
C ARG A 129 -7.01 -7.78 14.41
N GLU A 130 -5.96 -8.49 14.83
CA GLU A 130 -4.94 -7.94 15.75
C GLU A 130 -4.13 -6.80 15.10
N LEU A 131 -3.78 -6.92 13.82
CA LEU A 131 -3.12 -5.82 13.07
C LEU A 131 -4.06 -4.65 12.85
N PHE A 132 -5.33 -4.90 12.52
CA PHE A 132 -6.33 -3.83 12.35
C PHE A 132 -6.58 -3.03 13.62
N ALA A 133 -6.43 -3.65 14.80
CA ALA A 133 -6.54 -2.94 16.07
C ALA A 133 -5.48 -1.83 16.24
N VAL A 134 -4.38 -1.89 15.52
CA VAL A 134 -3.32 -0.86 15.56
C VAL A 134 -3.18 -0.07 14.24
N ALA A 135 -3.73 -0.55 13.13
CA ALA A 135 -3.65 0.10 11.83
C ALA A 135 -4.68 1.25 11.70
N ASP A 136 -4.29 2.33 11.05
CA ASP A 136 -5.16 3.45 10.67
C ASP A 136 -5.52 3.38 9.18
N ALA A 137 -4.60 2.89 8.33
CA ALA A 137 -4.83 2.70 6.90
C ALA A 137 -4.12 1.45 6.38
N ALA A 138 -4.61 0.96 5.25
CA ALA A 138 -3.97 -0.13 4.50
C ALA A 138 -4.05 0.12 2.99
N ASN A 139 -2.95 -0.13 2.30
CA ASN A 139 -2.99 -0.40 0.86
C ASN A 139 -2.84 -1.90 0.67
N VAL A 140 -3.83 -2.51 0.02
CA VAL A 140 -3.89 -3.97 -0.17
C VAL A 140 -3.80 -4.31 -1.64
N ASP A 141 -2.86 -5.18 -1.99
CA ASP A 141 -2.70 -5.69 -3.34
C ASP A 141 -3.74 -6.78 -3.67
N LEU A 142 -4.82 -6.42 -4.35
CA LEU A 142 -5.71 -7.38 -5.02
C LEU A 142 -5.12 -7.72 -6.39
N LYS A 143 -4.25 -8.73 -6.44
CA LYS A 143 -3.36 -8.99 -7.58
C LYS A 143 -4.10 -9.52 -8.80
N PHE A 144 -5.09 -10.38 -8.60
CA PHE A 144 -5.92 -10.99 -9.66
C PHE A 144 -7.35 -11.16 -9.15
N ILE A 145 -8.30 -11.31 -10.06
CA ILE A 145 -9.70 -11.63 -9.75
C ILE A 145 -10.05 -13.10 -10.01
N HIS A 146 -9.10 -13.88 -10.49
CA HIS A 146 -9.22 -15.31 -10.74
C HIS A 146 -8.21 -16.10 -9.89
N ASP A 147 -8.68 -17.14 -9.21
CA ASP A 147 -7.87 -17.93 -8.26
C ASP A 147 -6.75 -18.72 -8.94
N ASP A 148 -6.94 -19.20 -10.16
CA ASP A 148 -5.91 -19.90 -10.95
C ASP A 148 -4.70 -18.99 -11.23
N LEU A 149 -4.93 -17.71 -11.52
CA LEU A 149 -3.87 -16.73 -11.67
C LEU A 149 -3.18 -16.42 -10.33
N TYR A 150 -3.95 -16.31 -9.25
CA TYR A 150 -3.39 -16.16 -7.91
C TYR A 150 -2.42 -17.29 -7.59
N GLN A 151 -2.85 -18.54 -7.74
CA GLN A 151 -2.01 -19.71 -7.46
C GLN A 151 -0.78 -19.74 -8.35
N ARG A 152 -0.96 -19.57 -9.65
CA ARG A 152 0.12 -19.69 -10.64
C ARG A 152 1.19 -18.61 -10.52
N ILE A 153 0.79 -17.37 -10.21
CA ILE A 153 1.70 -16.21 -10.20
C ILE A 153 2.22 -15.88 -8.81
N THR A 154 1.41 -16.11 -7.77
CA THR A 154 1.75 -15.66 -6.40
C THR A 154 1.97 -16.80 -5.42
N THR A 155 1.55 -18.02 -5.76
CA THR A 155 1.45 -19.21 -4.86
C THR A 155 0.40 -19.07 -3.75
N GLY A 156 -0.44 -18.05 -3.81
CA GLY A 156 -1.54 -17.82 -2.89
C GLY A 156 -2.91 -18.09 -3.52
N HIS A 157 -3.96 -17.75 -2.80
CA HIS A 157 -5.36 -17.87 -3.20
C HIS A 157 -6.08 -16.53 -3.11
N LEU A 158 -7.12 -16.35 -3.92
CA LEU A 158 -7.92 -15.12 -3.98
C LEU A 158 -8.76 -14.90 -2.72
N GLU A 159 -9.48 -15.95 -2.28
CA GLU A 159 -10.47 -15.84 -1.21
C GLU A 159 -9.91 -15.28 0.12
N PRO A 160 -8.71 -15.69 0.61
CA PRO A 160 -8.13 -15.09 1.80
C PRO A 160 -7.90 -13.57 1.69
N VAL A 161 -7.50 -13.08 0.50
CA VAL A 161 -7.27 -11.66 0.25
C VAL A 161 -8.59 -10.88 0.22
N GLN A 162 -9.62 -11.43 -0.42
CA GLN A 162 -10.97 -10.87 -0.41
C GLN A 162 -11.53 -10.79 1.02
N THR A 163 -11.36 -11.83 1.80
CA THR A 163 -11.75 -11.86 3.21
C THR A 163 -11.00 -10.82 4.02
N TYR A 164 -9.67 -10.69 3.83
CA TYR A 164 -8.85 -9.68 4.50
C TYR A 164 -9.35 -8.25 4.20
N LEU A 165 -9.63 -7.94 2.94
CA LEU A 165 -10.14 -6.62 2.50
C LEU A 165 -11.46 -6.26 3.19
N LYS A 166 -12.43 -7.20 3.21
CA LYS A 166 -13.72 -6.99 3.90
C LYS A 166 -13.52 -6.73 5.39
N LEU A 167 -12.71 -7.56 6.05
CA LEU A 167 -12.41 -7.42 7.47
C LEU A 167 -11.70 -6.09 7.80
N ALA A 168 -10.85 -5.59 6.93
CA ALA A 168 -10.18 -4.30 7.11
C ALA A 168 -11.19 -3.14 7.07
N VAL A 169 -12.11 -3.15 6.10
CA VAL A 169 -13.19 -2.16 6.00
C VAL A 169 -14.13 -2.24 7.20
N GLU A 170 -14.55 -3.45 7.59
CA GLU A 170 -15.39 -3.68 8.79
C GLU A 170 -14.73 -3.18 10.09
N ALA A 171 -13.40 -3.29 10.18
CA ALA A 171 -12.63 -2.81 11.33
C ALA A 171 -12.44 -1.29 11.36
N GLY A 172 -12.89 -0.56 10.33
CA GLY A 172 -12.76 0.89 10.22
C GLY A 172 -11.36 1.36 9.78
N VAL A 173 -10.53 0.46 9.25
CA VAL A 173 -9.24 0.82 8.63
C VAL A 173 -9.53 1.51 7.30
N TRP A 174 -8.88 2.66 7.03
CA TRP A 174 -8.96 3.25 5.70
C TRP A 174 -8.26 2.36 4.68
N VAL A 175 -9.01 1.87 3.69
CA VAL A 175 -8.48 0.92 2.69
C VAL A 175 -8.38 1.58 1.33
N GLU A 176 -7.23 1.40 0.67
CA GLU A 176 -7.05 1.64 -0.77
C GLU A 176 -6.55 0.33 -1.41
N VAL A 177 -7.08 -0.02 -2.58
CA VAL A 177 -6.77 -1.27 -3.26
C VAL A 177 -5.81 -1.01 -4.41
N THR A 178 -4.77 -1.84 -4.54
CA THR A 178 -3.86 -1.78 -5.69
C THR A 178 -3.98 -3.05 -6.54
N ASN A 179 -4.12 -2.88 -7.86
CA ASN A 179 -4.02 -3.94 -8.84
C ASN A 179 -2.87 -3.65 -9.80
N LEU A 180 -1.93 -4.58 -9.92
CA LEU A 180 -0.87 -4.52 -10.91
C LEU A 180 -1.38 -5.10 -12.22
N VAL A 181 -1.55 -4.28 -13.23
CA VAL A 181 -2.03 -4.71 -14.55
C VAL A 181 -0.86 -5.32 -15.33
N ILE A 182 -0.94 -6.60 -15.65
CA ILE A 182 0.11 -7.36 -16.34
C ILE A 182 -0.39 -7.76 -17.72
N PRO A 183 0.29 -7.35 -18.81
CA PRO A 183 -0.12 -7.68 -20.16
C PRO A 183 -0.35 -9.18 -20.36
N THR A 184 -1.44 -9.54 -21.03
CA THR A 184 -1.88 -10.90 -21.36
C THR A 184 -2.33 -11.78 -20.17
N LEU A 185 -2.27 -11.26 -18.95
CA LEU A 185 -2.70 -12.01 -17.76
C LEU A 185 -3.99 -11.47 -17.15
N ASN A 186 -4.07 -10.16 -16.89
CA ASN A 186 -5.22 -9.52 -16.27
C ASN A 186 -5.52 -8.14 -16.87
N ASP A 187 -5.10 -7.90 -18.11
CA ASP A 187 -5.32 -6.64 -18.83
C ASP A 187 -6.56 -6.67 -19.75
N GLY A 188 -7.32 -7.77 -19.73
CA GLY A 188 -8.58 -7.92 -20.45
C GLY A 188 -9.70 -7.10 -19.83
N ASP A 189 -10.59 -6.54 -20.68
CA ASP A 189 -11.70 -5.68 -20.23
C ASP A 189 -12.62 -6.39 -19.23
N ASP A 190 -12.89 -7.67 -19.42
CA ASP A 190 -13.76 -8.46 -18.54
C ASP A 190 -13.15 -8.63 -17.16
N ASP A 191 -11.85 -8.91 -17.08
CA ASP A 191 -11.13 -9.05 -15.81
C ASP A 191 -11.07 -7.73 -15.04
N LEU A 192 -10.78 -6.63 -15.76
CA LEU A 192 -10.73 -5.29 -15.18
C LEU A 192 -12.08 -4.85 -14.66
N ARG A 193 -13.17 -5.11 -15.40
CA ARG A 193 -14.55 -4.85 -14.97
C ARG A 193 -14.94 -5.72 -13.76
N LEU A 194 -14.63 -7.01 -13.81
CA LEU A 194 -14.96 -7.95 -12.74
C LEU A 194 -14.28 -7.54 -11.42
N LEU A 195 -13.00 -7.16 -11.49
CA LEU A 195 -12.24 -6.68 -10.34
C LEU A 195 -12.84 -5.36 -9.80
N ALA A 196 -13.10 -4.40 -10.66
CA ALA A 196 -13.67 -3.11 -10.27
C ALA A 196 -15.08 -3.27 -9.66
N ARG A 197 -15.91 -4.11 -10.25
CA ARG A 197 -17.25 -4.44 -9.72
C ARG A 197 -17.16 -5.09 -8.35
N TRP A 198 -16.26 -6.04 -8.16
CA TRP A 198 -16.04 -6.66 -6.87
C TRP A 198 -15.64 -5.63 -5.80
N VAL A 199 -14.71 -4.71 -6.11
CA VAL A 199 -14.32 -3.63 -5.20
C VAL A 199 -15.51 -2.74 -4.88
N HIS A 200 -16.31 -2.35 -5.88
CA HIS A 200 -17.49 -1.51 -5.71
C HIS A 200 -18.56 -2.19 -4.83
N GLU A 201 -18.90 -3.43 -5.11
CA GLU A 201 -19.98 -4.16 -4.44
C GLU A 201 -19.62 -4.59 -3.03
N GLU A 202 -18.39 -5.05 -2.81
CA GLU A 202 -17.97 -5.65 -1.55
C GLU A 202 -17.28 -4.68 -0.58
N LEU A 203 -16.65 -3.63 -1.11
CA LEU A 203 -15.93 -2.65 -0.29
C LEU A 203 -16.55 -1.25 -0.33
N GLY A 204 -17.29 -0.94 -1.39
CA GLY A 204 -18.02 0.30 -1.57
C GLY A 204 -17.43 1.25 -2.63
N PRO A 205 -18.25 2.21 -3.12
CA PRO A 205 -17.88 3.10 -4.23
C PRO A 205 -16.78 4.11 -3.88
N ASP A 206 -16.54 4.32 -2.59
CA ASP A 206 -15.57 5.30 -2.09
C ASP A 206 -14.18 4.72 -1.80
N VAL A 207 -14.00 3.40 -1.93
CA VAL A 207 -12.69 2.76 -1.78
C VAL A 207 -11.84 3.05 -3.03
N PRO A 208 -10.68 3.73 -2.88
CA PRO A 208 -9.84 4.05 -4.01
C PRO A 208 -9.21 2.79 -4.62
N LEU A 209 -9.24 2.69 -5.95
CA LEU A 209 -8.60 1.63 -6.73
C LEU A 209 -7.43 2.20 -7.53
N HIS A 210 -6.25 1.61 -7.39
CA HIS A 210 -5.03 1.98 -8.10
C HIS A 210 -4.66 0.91 -9.12
N PHE A 211 -4.69 1.22 -10.40
CA PHE A 211 -4.10 0.39 -11.44
C PHE A 211 -2.64 0.77 -11.64
N SER A 212 -1.73 -0.12 -11.26
CA SER A 212 -0.29 0.10 -11.35
C SER A 212 0.29 -0.53 -12.61
N ARG A 213 1.24 0.19 -13.23
CA ARG A 213 1.98 -0.28 -14.40
C ARG A 213 2.94 -1.40 -14.00
N PHE A 214 2.81 -2.56 -14.68
CA PHE A 214 3.80 -3.62 -14.62
C PHE A 214 5.08 -3.20 -15.35
N SER A 215 6.22 -3.58 -14.78
CA SER A 215 7.53 -3.54 -15.43
C SER A 215 8.22 -4.89 -15.24
N PRO A 216 8.87 -5.43 -16.29
CA PRO A 216 9.56 -6.72 -16.22
C PRO A 216 10.53 -6.80 -15.05
N ARG A 217 10.37 -7.81 -14.20
CA ARG A 217 11.21 -8.01 -13.02
C ARG A 217 11.20 -9.47 -12.55
N HIS A 218 12.24 -9.86 -11.78
CA HIS A 218 12.39 -11.17 -11.16
C HIS A 218 12.27 -12.31 -12.20
N GLN A 219 11.25 -13.17 -12.12
CA GLN A 219 11.03 -14.27 -13.04
C GLN A 219 10.14 -13.90 -14.24
N MET A 220 9.51 -12.73 -14.23
CA MET A 220 8.65 -12.25 -15.32
C MET A 220 9.35 -11.16 -16.15
N THR A 221 10.42 -11.55 -16.85
CA THR A 221 11.24 -10.64 -17.66
C THR A 221 10.90 -10.64 -19.15
N ARG A 222 10.02 -11.53 -19.59
CA ARG A 222 9.68 -11.71 -21.03
C ARG A 222 8.47 -10.90 -21.48
N LEU A 223 7.62 -10.47 -20.56
CA LEU A 223 6.46 -9.64 -20.88
C LEU A 223 6.88 -8.17 -21.01
N PRO A 224 6.27 -7.40 -21.93
CA PRO A 224 6.53 -5.96 -22.01
C PRO A 224 5.95 -5.23 -20.80
N PRO A 225 6.41 -4.00 -20.51
CA PRO A 225 5.72 -3.13 -19.56
C PRO A 225 4.29 -2.86 -20.04
N THR A 226 3.36 -2.67 -19.10
CA THR A 226 1.97 -2.33 -19.44
C THR A 226 1.92 -1.01 -20.22
N PRO A 227 1.26 -0.98 -21.39
CA PRO A 227 1.01 0.27 -22.11
C PRO A 227 0.18 1.25 -21.28
N GLU A 228 0.47 2.54 -21.41
CA GLU A 228 -0.26 3.57 -20.65
C GLU A 228 -1.74 3.62 -21.02
N ASP A 229 -2.07 3.44 -22.32
CA ASP A 229 -3.44 3.37 -22.81
C ASP A 229 -4.25 2.22 -22.18
N THR A 230 -3.59 1.10 -21.85
CA THR A 230 -4.21 -0.02 -21.14
C THR A 230 -4.61 0.39 -19.72
N LEU A 231 -3.77 1.17 -19.04
CA LEU A 231 -4.07 1.64 -17.67
C LEU A 231 -5.16 2.70 -17.67
N GLU A 232 -5.17 3.63 -18.64
CA GLU A 232 -6.24 4.63 -18.76
C GLU A 232 -7.57 3.93 -19.09
N ARG A 233 -7.57 2.93 -19.98
CA ARG A 233 -8.75 2.10 -20.23
C ARG A 233 -9.24 1.37 -18.98
N ALA A 234 -8.33 0.77 -18.20
CA ALA A 234 -8.68 0.12 -16.93
C ALA A 234 -9.35 1.10 -15.96
N ARG A 235 -8.83 2.34 -15.89
CA ARG A 235 -9.40 3.41 -15.08
C ARG A 235 -10.82 3.77 -15.54
N GLU A 236 -11.02 3.97 -16.85
CA GLU A 236 -12.34 4.30 -17.42
C GLU A 236 -13.36 3.18 -17.14
N LEU A 237 -12.98 1.93 -17.33
CA LEU A 237 -13.81 0.77 -17.03
C LEU A 237 -14.23 0.74 -15.56
N ALA A 238 -13.31 0.95 -14.65
CA ALA A 238 -13.60 0.93 -13.21
C ALA A 238 -14.51 2.10 -12.76
N ILE A 239 -14.35 3.28 -13.34
CA ILE A 239 -15.28 4.41 -13.13
C ILE A 239 -16.67 4.05 -13.65
N HIS A 240 -16.76 3.36 -14.78
CA HIS A 240 -18.02 2.93 -15.36
C HIS A 240 -18.73 1.86 -14.51
N GLU A 241 -17.98 1.03 -13.78
CA GLU A 241 -18.52 0.09 -12.79
C GLU A 241 -18.94 0.78 -11.46
N GLY A 242 -18.82 2.10 -11.34
CA GLY A 242 -19.35 2.89 -10.24
C GLY A 242 -18.35 3.36 -9.18
N LEU A 243 -17.06 3.05 -9.33
CA LEU A 243 -16.02 3.54 -8.41
C LEU A 243 -15.80 5.05 -8.60
N ARG A 244 -15.75 5.79 -7.49
CA ARG A 244 -15.58 7.25 -7.50
C ARG A 244 -14.13 7.68 -7.62
N TYR A 245 -13.21 6.85 -7.16
CA TYR A 245 -11.78 7.17 -7.05
C TYR A 245 -10.93 6.07 -7.69
N VAL A 246 -10.46 6.32 -8.91
CA VAL A 246 -9.61 5.36 -9.65
C VAL A 246 -8.38 6.07 -10.16
N TYR A 247 -7.22 5.48 -9.88
CA TYR A 247 -5.90 6.05 -10.13
C TYR A 247 -5.04 5.18 -11.04
N VAL A 248 -4.14 5.84 -11.78
CA VAL A 248 -3.08 5.17 -12.54
C VAL A 248 -1.76 5.43 -11.84
N GLY A 249 -1.05 4.35 -11.47
CA GLY A 249 0.23 4.37 -10.78
C GLY A 249 1.40 3.90 -11.64
N ASN A 250 2.62 4.26 -11.23
CA ASN A 250 3.88 3.95 -11.90
C ASN A 250 3.99 4.52 -13.34
N VAL A 251 3.24 5.58 -13.62
CA VAL A 251 3.28 6.38 -14.87
C VAL A 251 3.66 7.81 -14.51
N ARG A 252 4.50 8.45 -15.35
CA ARG A 252 4.92 9.84 -15.12
C ARG A 252 4.00 10.81 -15.83
N GLY A 253 3.64 11.90 -15.14
CA GLY A 253 2.99 13.06 -15.76
C GLY A 253 1.51 12.86 -16.16
N THR A 254 0.84 11.81 -15.68
CA THR A 254 -0.58 11.60 -15.95
C THR A 254 -1.47 12.39 -14.98
N SER A 255 -2.56 12.97 -15.51
CA SER A 255 -3.63 13.58 -14.70
C SER A 255 -4.46 12.52 -13.94
N SER A 256 -4.36 11.27 -14.31
CA SER A 256 -5.03 10.13 -13.65
C SER A 256 -4.45 9.79 -12.27
N SER A 257 -3.40 10.52 -11.83
CA SER A 257 -2.92 10.53 -10.45
C SER A 257 -3.55 11.63 -9.58
N HIS A 258 -4.36 12.53 -10.16
CA HIS A 258 -5.05 13.58 -9.41
C HIS A 258 -6.33 13.05 -8.76
N THR A 259 -6.67 13.59 -7.58
CA THR A 259 -7.97 13.35 -6.96
C THR A 259 -8.98 14.35 -7.48
N TYR A 260 -10.09 13.85 -8.00
CA TYR A 260 -11.19 14.66 -8.51
C TYR A 260 -12.38 14.62 -7.56
N CYS A 261 -13.07 15.73 -7.40
CA CYS A 261 -14.32 15.79 -6.65
C CYS A 261 -15.39 14.96 -7.36
N PRO A 262 -16.03 13.98 -6.69
CA PRO A 262 -17.03 13.12 -7.32
C PRO A 262 -18.31 13.86 -7.72
N SER A 263 -18.57 15.05 -7.13
CA SER A 263 -19.77 15.82 -7.39
C SER A 263 -19.61 16.86 -8.51
N CYS A 264 -18.45 17.54 -8.60
CA CYS A 264 -18.27 18.61 -9.59
C CYS A 264 -17.16 18.34 -10.60
N GLY A 265 -16.46 17.21 -10.54
CA GLY A 265 -15.42 16.79 -11.49
C GLY A 265 -14.13 17.61 -11.46
N ARG A 266 -13.99 18.62 -10.58
CA ARG A 266 -12.76 19.41 -10.49
C ARG A 266 -11.66 18.67 -9.70
N ALA A 267 -10.41 18.85 -10.14
CA ALA A 267 -9.27 18.34 -9.39
C ALA A 267 -9.20 19.05 -8.02
N VAL A 268 -9.15 18.27 -6.95
CA VAL A 268 -9.06 18.75 -5.55
C VAL A 268 -7.71 18.47 -4.95
N ILE A 269 -6.98 17.43 -5.42
CA ILE A 269 -5.57 17.20 -5.08
C ILE A 269 -4.82 16.93 -6.39
N GLU A 270 -3.85 17.78 -6.68
CA GLU A 270 -2.99 17.63 -7.86
C GLU A 270 -1.64 17.04 -7.44
N ARG A 271 -1.13 16.08 -8.23
CA ARG A 271 0.14 15.37 -7.96
C ARG A 271 1.08 15.43 -9.14
N VAL A 272 2.38 15.48 -8.82
CA VAL A 272 3.47 15.32 -9.79
C VAL A 272 4.37 14.20 -9.26
N GLY A 273 4.27 13.03 -9.86
CA GLY A 273 4.84 11.80 -9.29
C GLY A 273 4.23 11.51 -7.91
N PHE A 274 5.07 11.38 -6.89
CA PHE A 274 4.63 11.15 -5.51
C PHE A 274 4.52 12.43 -4.67
N ARG A 275 4.56 13.62 -5.29
CA ARG A 275 4.45 14.89 -4.59
C ARG A 275 3.09 15.51 -4.82
N VAL A 276 2.40 15.89 -3.75
CA VAL A 276 1.22 16.75 -3.80
C VAL A 276 1.70 18.17 -4.16
N SER A 277 1.26 18.66 -5.32
CA SER A 277 1.56 20.02 -5.79
C SER A 277 0.50 21.02 -5.37
N LYS A 278 -0.75 20.54 -5.15
CA LYS A 278 -1.87 21.39 -4.75
C LYS A 278 -2.91 20.55 -3.99
N ASN A 279 -3.41 21.11 -2.90
CA ASN A 279 -4.54 20.54 -2.14
C ASN A 279 -5.63 21.62 -2.00
N LEU A 280 -6.81 21.35 -2.55
CA LEU A 280 -7.99 22.21 -2.54
C LEU A 280 -9.13 21.63 -1.69
N LEU A 281 -8.80 20.71 -0.77
CA LEU A 281 -9.74 20.30 0.26
C LEU A 281 -9.68 21.26 1.45
N HIS A 282 -10.80 21.43 2.12
CA HIS A 282 -10.90 22.11 3.39
C HIS A 282 -11.80 21.29 4.30
N ALA A 283 -11.25 20.81 5.42
CA ALA A 283 -11.94 19.89 6.32
C ALA A 283 -12.59 18.70 5.57
N GLY A 284 -11.85 18.09 4.62
CA GLY A 284 -12.34 16.96 3.81
C GLY A 284 -13.36 17.31 2.72
N CYS A 285 -13.69 18.59 2.53
CA CYS A 285 -14.67 19.04 1.54
C CYS A 285 -14.00 19.77 0.37
N CYS A 286 -14.60 19.63 -0.82
CA CYS A 286 -14.19 20.32 -2.03
C CYS A 286 -14.39 21.83 -1.89
N LYS A 287 -13.34 22.65 -2.03
CA LYS A 287 -13.44 24.11 -1.95
C LYS A 287 -14.34 24.75 -3.01
N ASN A 288 -14.61 24.02 -4.12
CA ASN A 288 -15.42 24.57 -5.21
C ASN A 288 -16.93 24.38 -4.99
N CYS A 289 -17.37 23.19 -4.52
CA CYS A 289 -18.79 22.88 -4.42
C CYS A 289 -19.25 22.49 -3.00
N GLY A 290 -18.32 22.42 -2.04
CA GLY A 290 -18.62 22.06 -0.66
C GLY A 290 -18.87 20.55 -0.42
N SER A 291 -18.91 19.73 -1.46
CA SER A 291 -19.19 18.30 -1.30
C SER A 291 -18.06 17.58 -0.58
N PRO A 292 -18.37 16.61 0.32
CA PRO A 292 -17.35 15.81 0.97
C PRO A 292 -16.61 14.92 -0.03
N VAL A 293 -15.33 14.71 0.23
CA VAL A 293 -14.47 13.78 -0.49
C VAL A 293 -14.05 12.72 0.52
N ALA A 294 -14.33 11.46 0.24
CA ALA A 294 -14.00 10.36 1.15
C ALA A 294 -12.49 10.25 1.36
N GLY A 295 -12.04 10.07 2.61
CA GLY A 295 -10.63 10.01 2.95
C GLY A 295 -10.35 10.37 4.41
N VAL A 296 -9.10 10.26 4.81
CA VAL A 296 -8.58 10.71 6.10
C VAL A 296 -7.73 11.96 5.85
N TRP A 297 -8.30 13.10 6.15
CA TRP A 297 -7.71 14.41 5.92
C TRP A 297 -7.40 15.05 7.26
N GLU A 298 -6.12 15.30 7.54
CA GLU A 298 -5.75 16.21 8.61
C GLU A 298 -5.51 17.60 7.99
N ASP A 299 -5.72 18.67 8.78
CA ASP A 299 -5.30 20.01 8.39
C ASP A 299 -3.76 20.01 8.37
N ALA A 300 -3.21 19.68 7.22
CA ALA A 300 -1.84 19.26 7.04
C ALA A 300 -0.88 20.41 7.36
N VAL A 301 0.03 20.16 8.26
CA VAL A 301 1.38 20.74 8.17
C VAL A 301 1.99 20.18 6.89
N ILE A 302 2.07 20.99 5.83
CA ILE A 302 2.79 20.66 4.60
C ILE A 302 4.25 20.45 5.02
N ALA A 303 4.68 19.18 5.07
CA ALA A 303 6.08 18.88 5.37
C ALA A 303 6.97 19.57 4.33
N PRO A 304 8.06 20.22 4.74
CA PRO A 304 8.98 20.86 3.81
C PRO A 304 9.52 19.80 2.84
N GLU A 305 9.62 20.17 1.56
CA GLU A 305 10.08 19.40 0.41
C GLU A 305 10.76 18.05 0.72
N LEU A 306 9.98 16.98 0.77
CA LEU A 306 10.50 15.61 0.72
C LEU A 306 10.84 15.27 -0.74
N ALA A 307 11.90 15.87 -1.26
CA ALA A 307 12.26 15.74 -2.67
C ALA A 307 13.00 14.44 -3.01
N VAL A 308 13.55 13.73 -2.03
CA VAL A 308 14.32 12.48 -2.24
C VAL A 308 14.17 11.56 -1.04
N PRO A 309 13.98 10.24 -1.24
CA PRO A 309 14.03 9.26 -0.14
C PRO A 309 15.39 9.34 0.56
N ARG A 310 15.42 9.75 1.82
CA ARG A 310 16.67 9.76 2.59
C ARG A 310 16.98 8.34 3.06
N ARG A 311 18.10 7.80 2.61
CA ARG A 311 18.65 6.57 3.18
C ARG A 311 19.19 6.85 4.57
N ILE A 312 18.66 6.15 5.55
CA ILE A 312 19.21 6.15 6.90
C ILE A 312 20.51 5.34 6.86
N LYS A 313 21.57 5.87 7.45
CA LYS A 313 22.88 5.18 7.47
C LYS A 313 22.73 3.88 8.26
N LYS A 314 23.20 2.78 7.69
CA LYS A 314 23.34 1.52 8.40
C LYS A 314 24.35 1.72 9.53
N THR A 315 24.00 1.38 10.74
CA THR A 315 24.98 1.12 11.78
C THR A 315 25.62 -0.23 11.45
N THR A 316 26.89 -0.22 11.10
CA THR A 316 27.69 -1.44 11.01
C THR A 316 27.95 -1.93 12.44
N PRO A 317 27.87 -3.26 12.71
CA PRO A 317 28.18 -3.80 14.03
C PRO A 317 29.62 -3.52 14.42
#